data_8ab8ebd108c647089e60823cf122da7a
#
_entry.id   8ab8ebd108c647089e60823cf122da7a
#
_cell.length_a   1.000
_cell.length_b   1.000
_cell.length_c   1.000
_cell.angle_alpha   90.00
_cell.angle_beta   90.00
_cell.angle_gamma   90.00
#
_symmetry.space_group_name_H-M   'P 1'
#
loop_
_entity.id
_entity.type
_entity.pdbx_description
1 polymer ?
#
loop_
_entity_poly.entity_id
_entity_poly.type
_entity_poly.pdbx_seq_one_letter_code
_entity_poly.pdbx_strand_id
1 'polypeptide(L)'
;MESLETEVRGLSRLLDPAGAEPPLIAILPHNNAEYALAAEVAGADAIVLGIDKTESTFPGLFGSFDLQEDSISGIISSSSIPVGISIGDSRPLTRENWERIVAKKFSFVNMYAHHMPPFVLQDARMEKLVTIGPGYMVEQIRNLSEMDGVFALEAAIVSAQGMNHVFSVLDLATLRMIAKLSVKPVILRTQKRIEVEDMGTIFDAGLRGISLDPSSMEPGIEAYRDAVSTFRLRGTNGAAQASQ
;
A
#
# COMPACT_ATOMS: atom_id res chain seq x y z
N MET A 1 10.45 26.72 24.45
CA MET A 1 9.94 26.68 23.07
C MET A 1 10.17 25.26 22.61
N GLU A 2 9.23 24.38 22.98
CA GLU A 2 9.26 22.98 22.59
C GLU A 2 8.97 22.88 21.09
N SER A 3 9.93 22.32 20.36
CA SER A 3 9.72 21.92 18.97
C SER A 3 8.67 20.80 18.98
N LEU A 4 7.48 21.09 18.50
CA LEU A 4 6.54 20.07 18.06
C LEU A 4 7.20 19.39 16.86
N GLU A 5 8.05 18.39 17.12
CA GLU A 5 8.40 17.38 16.13
C GLU A 5 7.10 16.74 15.72
N THR A 6 6.65 17.04 14.51
CA THR A 6 5.52 16.35 13.88
C THR A 6 5.97 14.91 13.74
N GLU A 7 5.57 14.07 14.67
CA GLU A 7 5.86 12.64 14.69
C GLU A 7 5.32 12.05 13.38
N VAL A 8 6.24 11.71 12.48
CA VAL A 8 5.90 11.10 11.18
C VAL A 8 5.21 9.78 11.50
N ARG A 9 3.89 9.75 11.29
CA ARG A 9 3.09 8.55 11.52
C ARG A 9 3.44 7.53 10.43
N GLY A 10 4.23 6.51 10.77
CA GLY A 10 4.67 5.46 9.85
C GLY A 10 3.75 4.24 9.83
N LEU A 11 4.17 3.21 9.08
CA LEU A 11 3.51 1.89 9.04
C LEU A 11 3.46 1.25 10.42
N SER A 12 4.45 1.49 11.28
CA SER A 12 4.53 0.99 12.66
C SER A 12 3.29 1.34 13.48
N ARG A 13 2.75 2.54 13.28
CA ARG A 13 1.52 2.95 13.95
C ARG A 13 0.26 2.40 13.27
N LEU A 14 0.27 2.33 11.94
CA LEU A 14 -0.87 1.81 11.16
C LEU A 14 -1.09 0.31 11.41
N LEU A 15 0.00 -0.45 11.54
CA LEU A 15 -0.02 -1.90 11.69
C LEU A 15 0.22 -2.36 13.13
N ASP A 16 -0.01 -1.48 14.11
CA ASP A 16 0.06 -1.83 15.52
C ASP A 16 -0.96 -2.93 15.84
N PRO A 17 -0.52 -4.09 16.36
CA PRO A 17 -1.42 -5.18 16.76
C PRO A 17 -2.47 -4.78 17.81
N ALA A 18 -2.22 -3.72 18.58
CA ALA A 18 -3.16 -3.16 19.53
C ALA A 18 -4.20 -2.23 18.89
N GLY A 19 -4.07 -1.91 17.59
CA GLY A 19 -5.04 -1.14 16.82
C GLY A 19 -6.38 -1.86 16.75
N ALA A 20 -7.47 -1.10 16.92
CA ALA A 20 -8.82 -1.67 16.96
C ALA A 20 -9.29 -2.20 15.59
N GLU A 21 -8.76 -1.69 14.50
CA GLU A 21 -9.21 -1.98 13.13
C GLU A 21 -8.03 -2.16 12.17
N PRO A 22 -8.15 -3.09 11.19
CA PRO A 22 -7.17 -3.20 10.13
C PRO A 22 -7.08 -1.91 9.30
N PRO A 23 -5.86 -1.39 9.04
CA PRO A 23 -5.70 -0.16 8.27
C PRO A 23 -6.12 -0.32 6.81
N LEU A 24 -6.71 0.75 6.29
CA LEU A 24 -7.07 0.93 4.90
C LEU A 24 -6.12 1.95 4.26
N ILE A 25 -5.24 1.48 3.40
CA ILE A 25 -4.31 2.30 2.64
C ILE A 25 -4.90 2.54 1.26
N ALA A 26 -5.07 3.79 0.85
CA ALA A 26 -5.62 4.13 -0.45
C ALA A 26 -4.50 4.48 -1.45
N ILE A 27 -4.33 3.68 -2.49
CA ILE A 27 -3.39 3.97 -3.58
C ILE A 27 -4.06 4.98 -4.51
N LEU A 28 -3.41 6.11 -4.76
CA LEU A 28 -3.98 7.13 -5.64
C LEU A 28 -3.85 6.72 -7.11
N PRO A 29 -4.91 6.89 -7.94
CA PRO A 29 -4.81 6.67 -9.38
C PRO A 29 -3.93 7.70 -10.08
N HIS A 30 -3.80 8.89 -9.49
CA HIS A 30 -2.96 10.00 -9.94
C HIS A 30 -2.41 10.75 -8.74
N ASN A 31 -1.24 11.37 -8.85
CA ASN A 31 -0.74 12.31 -7.85
C ASN A 31 -1.51 13.63 -7.93
N ASN A 32 -2.75 13.62 -7.49
CA ASN A 32 -3.69 14.73 -7.54
C ASN A 32 -4.27 14.97 -6.14
N ALA A 33 -4.30 16.25 -5.70
CA ALA A 33 -4.77 16.65 -4.39
C ALA A 33 -6.27 16.34 -4.16
N GLU A 34 -7.08 16.35 -5.22
CA GLU A 34 -8.51 16.01 -5.12
C GLU A 34 -8.70 14.54 -4.76
N TYR A 35 -7.93 13.61 -5.38
CA TYR A 35 -7.97 12.19 -5.02
C TYR A 35 -7.42 11.94 -3.62
N ALA A 36 -6.37 12.66 -3.22
CA ALA A 36 -5.83 12.56 -1.86
C ALA A 36 -6.86 12.98 -0.81
N LEU A 37 -7.52 14.12 -1.03
CA LEU A 37 -8.59 14.60 -0.15
C LEU A 37 -9.80 13.65 -0.15
N ALA A 38 -10.20 13.13 -1.32
CA ALA A 38 -11.30 12.17 -1.43
C ALA A 38 -11.02 10.91 -0.62
N ALA A 39 -9.79 10.35 -0.68
CA ALA A 39 -9.38 9.20 0.12
C ALA A 39 -9.43 9.49 1.62
N GLU A 40 -8.88 10.62 2.05
CA GLU A 40 -8.84 11.03 3.44
C GLU A 40 -10.25 11.23 4.02
N VAL A 41 -11.11 11.98 3.33
CA VAL A 41 -12.51 12.21 3.75
C VAL A 41 -13.32 10.91 3.76
N ALA A 42 -13.03 9.97 2.86
CA ALA A 42 -13.67 8.66 2.81
C ALA A 42 -13.18 7.68 3.90
N GLY A 43 -12.17 8.06 4.70
CA GLY A 43 -11.71 7.32 5.86
C GLY A 43 -10.51 6.41 5.61
N ALA A 44 -9.68 6.68 4.59
CA ALA A 44 -8.39 6.03 4.47
C ALA A 44 -7.48 6.40 5.66
N ASP A 45 -6.69 5.43 6.13
CA ASP A 45 -5.71 5.62 7.21
C ASP A 45 -4.36 6.11 6.69
N ALA A 46 -4.09 5.89 5.40
CA ALA A 46 -2.93 6.38 4.68
C ALA A 46 -3.21 6.46 3.18
N ILE A 47 -2.44 7.26 2.47
CA ILE A 47 -2.46 7.33 1.00
C ILE A 47 -1.10 6.96 0.44
N VAL A 48 -1.08 6.42 -0.79
CA VAL A 48 0.15 6.09 -1.52
C VAL A 48 0.17 6.80 -2.86
N LEU A 49 1.18 7.63 -3.06
CA LEU A 49 1.50 8.29 -4.32
C LEU A 49 2.32 7.37 -5.22
N GLY A 50 2.38 7.65 -6.52
CA GLY A 50 3.16 6.85 -7.47
C GLY A 50 4.17 7.66 -8.26
N ILE A 51 5.33 7.06 -8.57
CA ILE A 51 6.30 7.56 -9.54
C ILE A 51 6.86 6.41 -10.37
N ASP A 52 7.33 6.72 -11.57
CA ASP A 52 8.06 5.78 -12.45
C ASP A 52 7.36 4.43 -12.67
N LYS A 53 6.02 4.40 -12.74
CA LYS A 53 5.25 3.18 -12.96
C LYS A 53 4.99 2.95 -14.46
N THR A 54 5.38 1.75 -14.95
CA THR A 54 5.00 1.25 -16.29
C THR A 54 3.76 0.37 -16.22
N GLU A 55 3.60 -0.37 -15.13
CA GLU A 55 2.43 -1.19 -14.90
C GLU A 55 1.28 -0.30 -14.49
N SER A 56 0.48 0.15 -15.44
CA SER A 56 -0.72 0.80 -15.03
C SER A 56 -1.86 0.46 -15.97
N THR A 57 -2.96 0.10 -15.36
CA THR A 57 -4.29 0.25 -15.91
C THR A 57 -4.53 1.71 -16.33
N PHE A 58 -3.63 2.62 -15.93
CA PHE A 58 -3.60 4.05 -16.25
C PHE A 58 -2.25 4.41 -16.89
N PRO A 59 -2.03 4.10 -18.18
CA PRO A 59 -0.77 4.38 -18.87
C PRO A 59 -0.45 5.89 -18.84
N GLY A 60 0.76 6.24 -18.48
CA GLY A 60 1.28 7.60 -18.58
C GLY A 60 0.99 8.55 -17.41
N LEU A 61 0.36 8.08 -16.33
CA LEU A 61 -0.06 8.93 -15.22
C LEU A 61 0.98 9.11 -14.11
N PHE A 62 2.00 8.28 -14.05
CA PHE A 62 3.07 8.36 -13.07
C PHE A 62 4.42 8.59 -13.75
N GLY A 63 4.74 9.87 -13.99
CA GLY A 63 6.04 10.28 -14.49
C GLY A 63 7.15 10.12 -13.47
N SER A 64 8.34 10.65 -13.83
CA SER A 64 9.47 10.70 -12.91
C SER A 64 9.17 11.58 -11.70
N PHE A 65 9.97 11.40 -10.66
CA PHE A 65 9.91 12.25 -9.47
C PHE A 65 9.97 13.74 -9.81
N ASP A 66 10.86 14.13 -10.73
CA ASP A 66 11.00 15.54 -11.17
C ASP A 66 9.71 16.12 -11.73
N LEU A 67 8.98 15.35 -12.54
CA LEU A 67 7.73 15.79 -13.15
C LEU A 67 6.56 15.85 -12.15
N GLN A 68 6.67 15.13 -11.04
CA GLN A 68 5.61 14.99 -10.03
C GLN A 68 5.90 15.78 -8.75
N GLU A 69 7.09 16.38 -8.63
CA GLU A 69 7.59 16.94 -7.37
C GLU A 69 6.67 17.99 -6.76
N ASP A 70 6.11 18.89 -7.56
CA ASP A 70 5.20 19.94 -7.08
C ASP A 70 3.88 19.35 -6.58
N SER A 71 3.27 18.44 -7.35
CA SER A 71 2.04 17.73 -6.95
C SER A 71 2.25 16.93 -5.67
N ILE A 72 3.36 16.19 -5.59
CA ILE A 72 3.75 15.42 -4.41
C ILE A 72 3.90 16.34 -3.19
N SER A 73 4.62 17.44 -3.33
CA SER A 73 4.85 18.39 -2.23
C SER A 73 3.54 19.04 -1.75
N GLY A 74 2.63 19.36 -2.69
CA GLY A 74 1.30 19.87 -2.38
C GLY A 74 0.48 18.88 -1.58
N ILE A 75 0.46 17.60 -1.98
CA ILE A 75 -0.28 16.54 -1.27
C ILE A 75 0.30 16.30 0.12
N ILE A 76 1.63 16.16 0.25
CA ILE A 76 2.27 15.95 1.56
C ILE A 76 1.94 17.08 2.54
N SER A 77 1.93 18.33 2.06
CA SER A 77 1.68 19.51 2.92
C SER A 77 0.21 19.66 3.32
N SER A 78 -0.72 19.13 2.53
CA SER A 78 -2.17 19.26 2.77
C SER A 78 -2.80 18.05 3.44
N SER A 79 -2.16 16.88 3.42
CA SER A 79 -2.71 15.66 4.01
C SER A 79 -2.51 15.61 5.52
N SER A 80 -3.54 15.21 6.27
CA SER A 80 -3.47 14.97 7.72
C SER A 80 -3.17 13.52 8.08
N ILE A 81 -3.19 12.62 7.08
CA ILE A 81 -2.86 11.20 7.23
C ILE A 81 -1.49 10.86 6.64
N PRO A 82 -0.88 9.73 7.01
CA PRO A 82 0.39 9.28 6.47
C PRO A 82 0.40 9.20 4.94
N VAL A 83 1.47 9.70 4.33
CA VAL A 83 1.68 9.66 2.88
C VAL A 83 2.85 8.74 2.57
N GLY A 84 2.60 7.65 1.87
CA GLY A 84 3.60 6.75 1.30
C GLY A 84 3.91 7.07 -0.15
N ILE A 85 5.02 6.53 -0.65
CA ILE A 85 5.40 6.60 -2.05
C ILE A 85 5.62 5.21 -2.64
N SER A 86 4.97 4.91 -3.76
CA SER A 86 5.21 3.69 -4.54
C SER A 86 6.06 4.02 -5.75
N ILE A 87 7.22 3.35 -5.84
CA ILE A 87 8.21 3.56 -6.90
C ILE A 87 8.15 2.37 -7.87
N GLY A 88 7.89 2.66 -9.14
CA GLY A 88 7.85 1.66 -10.22
C GLY A 88 9.23 1.38 -10.82
N ASP A 89 9.22 0.79 -12.01
CA ASP A 89 10.37 0.25 -12.72
C ASP A 89 10.69 0.91 -14.07
N SER A 90 9.91 1.95 -14.44
CA SER A 90 10.12 2.61 -15.73
C SER A 90 11.51 3.26 -15.84
N ARG A 91 12.14 3.53 -14.68
CA ARG A 91 13.50 4.05 -14.58
C ARG A 91 14.24 3.42 -13.41
N PRO A 92 15.55 3.15 -13.55
CA PRO A 92 16.36 2.70 -12.42
C PRO A 92 16.40 3.77 -11.32
N LEU A 93 16.09 3.39 -10.09
CA LEU A 93 16.20 4.26 -8.93
C LEU A 93 17.69 4.46 -8.58
N THR A 94 18.18 5.69 -8.71
CA THR A 94 19.54 6.06 -8.33
C THR A 94 19.60 6.49 -6.86
N ARG A 95 20.81 6.47 -6.26
CA ARG A 95 21.01 6.98 -4.89
C ARG A 95 20.68 8.47 -4.78
N GLU A 96 21.00 9.25 -5.82
CA GLU A 96 20.68 10.68 -5.87
C GLU A 96 19.18 10.92 -5.83
N ASN A 97 18.40 10.21 -6.66
CA ASN A 97 16.95 10.31 -6.64
C ASN A 97 16.36 9.82 -5.31
N TRP A 98 16.95 8.78 -4.72
CA TRP A 98 16.53 8.29 -3.41
C TRP A 98 16.70 9.35 -2.31
N GLU A 99 17.85 10.05 -2.26
CA GLU A 99 18.08 11.13 -1.30
C GLU A 99 17.02 12.26 -1.43
N ARG A 100 16.65 12.60 -2.65
CA ARG A 100 15.61 13.61 -2.91
C ARG A 100 14.23 13.15 -2.43
N ILE A 101 13.91 11.87 -2.64
CA ILE A 101 12.66 11.27 -2.16
C ILE A 101 12.61 11.27 -0.63
N VAL A 102 13.67 10.83 0.02
CA VAL A 102 13.77 10.82 1.49
C VAL A 102 13.63 12.23 2.08
N ALA A 103 14.20 13.25 1.41
CA ALA A 103 14.09 14.65 1.84
C ALA A 103 12.63 15.17 1.86
N LYS A 104 11.69 14.55 1.14
CA LYS A 104 10.25 14.91 1.15
C LYS A 104 9.50 14.40 2.38
N LYS A 105 10.13 13.59 3.24
CA LYS A 105 9.55 13.08 4.49
C LYS A 105 8.27 12.24 4.29
N PHE A 106 8.26 11.38 3.30
CA PHE A 106 7.25 10.34 3.20
C PHE A 106 7.26 9.44 4.44
N SER A 107 6.10 8.96 4.84
CA SER A 107 5.96 8.06 5.98
C SER A 107 6.54 6.66 5.71
N PHE A 108 6.43 6.18 4.47
CA PHE A 108 6.94 4.88 4.05
C PHE A 108 7.14 4.81 2.53
N VAL A 109 7.95 3.85 2.10
CA VAL A 109 8.10 3.50 0.69
C VAL A 109 7.49 2.14 0.41
N ASN A 110 6.78 2.04 -0.73
CA ASN A 110 6.21 0.80 -1.27
C ASN A 110 6.91 0.47 -2.59
N MET A 111 7.51 -0.71 -2.68
CA MET A 111 8.17 -1.20 -3.90
C MET A 111 8.06 -2.70 -4.01
N TYR A 112 7.98 -3.21 -5.24
CA TYR A 112 8.20 -4.64 -5.48
C TYR A 112 9.62 -5.04 -5.07
N ALA A 113 9.76 -6.19 -4.40
CA ALA A 113 11.07 -6.66 -3.93
C ALA A 113 12.09 -6.80 -5.06
N HIS A 114 11.65 -7.22 -6.27
CA HIS A 114 12.53 -7.38 -7.43
C HIS A 114 12.94 -6.05 -8.08
N HIS A 115 12.31 -4.93 -7.72
CA HIS A 115 12.71 -3.58 -8.17
C HIS A 115 13.42 -2.79 -7.08
N MET A 116 13.37 -3.22 -5.82
CA MET A 116 13.95 -2.49 -4.69
C MET A 116 15.47 -2.68 -4.62
N PRO A 117 16.28 -1.63 -4.83
CA PRO A 117 17.73 -1.74 -4.66
C PRO A 117 18.08 -1.99 -3.18
N PRO A 118 19.16 -2.75 -2.89
CA PRO A 118 19.57 -3.02 -1.51
C PRO A 118 19.83 -1.78 -0.65
N PHE A 119 20.27 -0.66 -1.27
CA PHE A 119 20.50 0.57 -0.51
C PHE A 119 19.21 1.21 0.02
N VAL A 120 18.07 0.99 -0.65
CA VAL A 120 16.75 1.43 -0.16
C VAL A 120 16.37 0.62 1.06
N LEU A 121 16.55 -0.70 1.00
CA LEU A 121 16.26 -1.59 2.12
C LEU A 121 17.09 -1.25 3.36
N GLN A 122 18.36 -0.90 3.17
CA GLN A 122 19.32 -0.59 4.25
C GLN A 122 19.11 0.80 4.88
N ASP A 123 18.35 1.69 4.24
CA ASP A 123 18.14 3.05 4.72
C ASP A 123 17.05 3.09 5.82
N ALA A 124 17.44 3.35 7.06
CA ALA A 124 16.50 3.36 8.20
C ALA A 124 15.62 4.61 8.29
N ARG A 125 15.82 5.61 7.43
CA ARG A 125 15.07 6.89 7.48
C ARG A 125 13.60 6.76 7.04
N MET A 126 13.25 5.65 6.39
CA MET A 126 11.89 5.41 5.90
C MET A 126 11.52 3.93 6.08
N GLU A 127 10.32 3.64 6.52
CA GLU A 127 9.79 2.28 6.63
C GLU A 127 9.48 1.67 5.26
N LYS A 128 9.65 0.36 5.08
CA LYS A 128 9.45 -0.33 3.80
C LYS A 128 8.24 -1.26 3.86
N LEU A 129 7.28 -0.97 3.01
CA LEU A 129 6.23 -1.89 2.61
C LEU A 129 6.69 -2.60 1.34
N VAL A 130 7.17 -3.84 1.49
CA VAL A 130 7.75 -4.59 0.37
C VAL A 130 6.68 -5.38 -0.34
N THR A 131 6.43 -5.06 -1.61
CA THR A 131 5.43 -5.75 -2.42
C THR A 131 5.99 -7.05 -2.97
N ILE A 132 5.25 -8.13 -2.77
CA ILE A 132 5.50 -9.45 -3.38
C ILE A 132 4.51 -9.68 -4.51
N GLY A 133 5.04 -10.07 -5.66
CA GLY A 133 4.27 -10.29 -6.88
C GLY A 133 3.92 -11.76 -7.13
N PRO A 134 3.18 -12.04 -8.23
CA PRO A 134 2.93 -13.39 -8.67
C PRO A 134 4.25 -14.09 -9.04
N GLY A 135 4.34 -15.39 -8.76
CA GLY A 135 5.50 -16.21 -9.11
C GLY A 135 6.67 -16.17 -8.11
N TYR A 136 6.55 -15.45 -7.00
CA TYR A 136 7.54 -15.54 -5.92
C TYR A 136 7.49 -16.92 -5.26
N MET A 137 8.67 -17.54 -5.07
CA MET A 137 8.77 -18.80 -4.37
C MET A 137 8.50 -18.63 -2.87
N VAL A 138 7.97 -19.68 -2.25
CA VAL A 138 7.65 -19.72 -0.80
C VAL A 138 8.85 -19.34 0.07
N GLU A 139 10.04 -19.85 -0.28
CA GLU A 139 11.29 -19.55 0.40
C GLU A 139 11.71 -18.10 0.26
N GLN A 140 11.46 -17.47 -0.90
CA GLN A 140 11.73 -16.05 -1.10
C GLN A 140 10.83 -15.18 -0.21
N ILE A 141 9.54 -15.53 -0.11
CA ILE A 141 8.58 -14.78 0.74
C ILE A 141 9.00 -14.88 2.21
N ARG A 142 9.38 -16.07 2.69
CA ARG A 142 9.86 -16.26 4.04
C ARG A 142 11.10 -15.43 4.30
N ASN A 143 12.14 -15.57 3.47
CA ASN A 143 13.40 -14.88 3.62
C ASN A 143 13.21 -13.35 3.58
N LEU A 144 12.36 -12.82 2.68
CA LEU A 144 12.03 -11.41 2.63
C LEU A 144 11.43 -10.92 3.95
N SER A 145 10.52 -11.69 4.54
CA SER A 145 9.88 -11.32 5.81
C SER A 145 10.86 -11.31 7.00
N GLU A 146 11.97 -12.05 6.92
CA GLU A 146 13.00 -12.13 7.95
C GLU A 146 14.07 -11.02 7.84
N MET A 147 14.10 -10.27 6.72
CA MET A 147 15.08 -9.19 6.52
C MET A 147 14.80 -7.99 7.43
N ASP A 148 15.84 -7.49 8.11
CA ASP A 148 15.73 -6.38 9.07
C ASP A 148 15.15 -5.09 8.46
N GLY A 149 15.45 -4.78 7.21
CA GLY A 149 14.93 -3.59 6.55
C GLY A 149 13.45 -3.64 6.14
N VAL A 150 12.83 -4.83 6.14
CA VAL A 150 11.41 -5.02 5.78
C VAL A 150 10.54 -4.74 7.00
N PHE A 151 9.60 -3.81 6.86
CA PHE A 151 8.62 -3.54 7.92
C PHE A 151 7.37 -4.41 7.78
N ALA A 152 6.80 -4.45 6.56
CA ALA A 152 5.62 -5.24 6.22
C ALA A 152 5.73 -5.76 4.78
N LEU A 153 4.98 -6.81 4.47
CA LEU A 153 4.79 -7.30 3.10
C LEU A 153 3.45 -6.85 2.55
N GLU A 154 3.42 -6.47 1.29
CA GLU A 154 2.18 -6.25 0.54
C GLU A 154 1.99 -7.38 -0.49
N ALA A 155 0.90 -8.11 -0.38
CA ALA A 155 0.58 -9.22 -1.27
C ALA A 155 -0.16 -8.72 -2.52
N ALA A 156 0.58 -8.51 -3.60
CA ALA A 156 0.08 -8.17 -4.93
C ALA A 156 0.21 -9.38 -5.87
N ILE A 157 -0.44 -10.48 -5.50
CA ILE A 157 -0.20 -11.83 -6.05
C ILE A 157 -0.94 -12.14 -7.35
N VAL A 158 -1.75 -11.22 -7.85
CA VAL A 158 -2.54 -11.43 -9.06
C VAL A 158 -1.73 -11.00 -10.28
N SER A 159 -1.60 -11.91 -11.27
CA SER A 159 -1.00 -11.56 -12.55
C SER A 159 -1.92 -10.63 -13.36
N ALA A 160 -1.36 -9.90 -14.33
CA ALA A 160 -2.11 -9.00 -15.20
C ALA A 160 -3.32 -9.69 -15.88
N GLN A 161 -3.17 -10.97 -16.26
CA GLN A 161 -4.26 -11.76 -16.86
C GLN A 161 -5.37 -12.10 -15.87
N GLY A 162 -5.09 -12.09 -14.57
CA GLY A 162 -6.04 -12.44 -13.52
C GLY A 162 -6.84 -11.27 -12.95
N MET A 163 -6.47 -10.02 -13.26
CA MET A 163 -7.07 -8.83 -12.65
C MET A 163 -8.58 -8.67 -12.92
N ASN A 164 -9.06 -9.15 -14.07
CA ASN A 164 -10.49 -9.08 -14.43
C ASN A 164 -11.34 -10.24 -13.88
N HIS A 165 -10.74 -11.12 -13.08
CA HIS A 165 -11.44 -12.25 -12.47
C HIS A 165 -11.92 -11.87 -11.07
N VAL A 166 -12.93 -12.59 -10.57
CA VAL A 166 -13.39 -12.48 -9.18
C VAL A 166 -12.34 -13.05 -8.23
N PHE A 167 -12.33 -12.56 -7.00
CA PHE A 167 -11.55 -13.12 -5.92
C PHE A 167 -11.98 -14.57 -5.65
N SER A 168 -11.03 -15.48 -5.53
CA SER A 168 -11.29 -16.92 -5.49
C SER A 168 -10.78 -17.59 -4.22
N VAL A 169 -11.26 -18.81 -3.96
CA VAL A 169 -10.76 -19.65 -2.86
C VAL A 169 -9.25 -19.91 -2.99
N LEU A 170 -8.72 -19.99 -4.22
CA LEU A 170 -7.28 -20.16 -4.42
C LEU A 170 -6.50 -18.90 -4.02
N ASP A 171 -7.02 -17.71 -4.33
CA ASP A 171 -6.42 -16.45 -3.88
C ASP A 171 -6.39 -16.40 -2.36
N LEU A 172 -7.51 -16.72 -1.70
CA LEU A 172 -7.61 -16.78 -0.25
C LEU A 172 -6.62 -17.79 0.36
N ALA A 173 -6.51 -18.99 -0.21
CA ALA A 173 -5.55 -20.00 0.23
C ALA A 173 -4.11 -19.52 0.10
N THR A 174 -3.79 -18.82 -0.99
CA THR A 174 -2.47 -18.24 -1.24
C THR A 174 -2.17 -17.15 -0.21
N LEU A 175 -3.10 -16.25 0.05
CA LEU A 175 -2.95 -15.18 1.06
C LEU A 175 -2.74 -15.77 2.47
N ARG A 176 -3.53 -16.78 2.82
CA ARG A 176 -3.37 -17.49 4.10
C ARG A 176 -2.00 -18.15 4.23
N MET A 177 -1.49 -18.75 3.15
CA MET A 177 -0.14 -19.31 3.12
C MET A 177 0.91 -18.22 3.37
N ILE A 178 0.82 -17.08 2.65
CA ILE A 178 1.75 -15.96 2.79
C ILE A 178 1.72 -15.42 4.23
N ALA A 179 0.54 -15.18 4.78
CA ALA A 179 0.38 -14.68 6.15
C ALA A 179 0.99 -15.62 7.20
N LYS A 180 0.90 -16.95 6.99
CA LYS A 180 1.50 -17.95 7.88
C LYS A 180 3.03 -18.06 7.74
N LEU A 181 3.58 -17.76 6.58
CA LEU A 181 5.02 -17.84 6.31
C LEU A 181 5.76 -16.59 6.79
N SER A 182 5.07 -15.45 6.77
CA SER A 182 5.68 -14.18 7.11
C SER A 182 5.78 -13.97 8.61
N VAL A 183 6.95 -13.53 9.08
CA VAL A 183 7.16 -13.04 10.46
C VAL A 183 6.80 -11.54 10.58
N LYS A 184 6.51 -10.88 9.47
CA LYS A 184 6.07 -9.48 9.41
C LYS A 184 4.59 -9.39 9.06
N PRO A 185 3.92 -8.26 9.39
CA PRO A 185 2.55 -8.02 8.95
C PRO A 185 2.41 -8.15 7.44
N VAL A 186 1.31 -8.74 6.99
CA VAL A 186 0.97 -8.86 5.56
C VAL A 186 -0.29 -8.07 5.26
N ILE A 187 -0.22 -7.19 4.26
CA ILE A 187 -1.32 -6.39 3.74
C ILE A 187 -1.76 -6.97 2.41
N LEU A 188 -3.06 -7.02 2.14
CA LEU A 188 -3.60 -7.36 0.84
C LEU A 188 -3.62 -6.14 -0.08
N ARG A 189 -3.06 -6.22 -1.29
CA ARG A 189 -3.33 -5.28 -2.38
C ARG A 189 -4.52 -5.77 -3.21
N THR A 190 -5.57 -4.96 -3.33
CA THR A 190 -6.78 -5.33 -4.07
C THR A 190 -6.55 -5.23 -5.57
N GLN A 191 -6.18 -6.33 -6.22
CA GLN A 191 -5.96 -6.39 -7.67
C GLN A 191 -7.12 -7.07 -8.41
N LYS A 192 -8.05 -7.69 -7.68
CA LYS A 192 -9.31 -8.25 -8.17
C LYS A 192 -10.47 -7.54 -7.51
N ARG A 193 -11.64 -7.68 -8.10
CA ARG A 193 -12.88 -7.28 -7.43
C ARG A 193 -13.10 -8.17 -6.22
N ILE A 194 -13.10 -7.55 -5.05
CA ILE A 194 -13.37 -8.17 -3.75
C ILE A 194 -14.69 -7.61 -3.27
N GLU A 195 -15.62 -8.48 -2.94
CA GLU A 195 -16.85 -8.08 -2.27
C GLU A 195 -16.54 -7.77 -0.80
N VAL A 196 -17.17 -6.76 -0.26
CA VAL A 196 -16.85 -6.29 1.10
C VAL A 196 -17.23 -7.34 2.15
N GLU A 197 -18.18 -8.19 1.81
CA GLU A 197 -18.60 -9.35 2.60
C GLU A 197 -17.48 -10.39 2.79
N ASP A 198 -16.49 -10.44 1.87
CA ASP A 198 -15.33 -11.35 1.96
C ASP A 198 -14.25 -10.85 2.92
N MET A 199 -14.35 -9.61 3.40
CA MET A 199 -13.31 -8.97 4.21
C MET A 199 -13.03 -9.72 5.52
N GLY A 200 -14.07 -10.19 6.21
CA GLY A 200 -13.91 -11.01 7.42
C GLY A 200 -13.06 -12.25 7.15
N THR A 201 -13.36 -12.98 6.07
CA THR A 201 -12.62 -14.18 5.67
C THR A 201 -11.16 -13.87 5.30
N ILE A 202 -10.91 -12.70 4.69
CA ILE A 202 -9.56 -12.24 4.34
C ILE A 202 -8.75 -11.95 5.62
N PHE A 203 -9.32 -11.27 6.61
CA PHE A 203 -8.64 -11.01 7.88
C PHE A 203 -8.44 -12.31 8.70
N ASP A 204 -9.40 -13.23 8.69
CA ASP A 204 -9.27 -14.55 9.29
C ASP A 204 -8.15 -15.39 8.65
N ALA A 205 -7.81 -15.13 7.40
CA ALA A 205 -6.63 -15.70 6.75
C ALA A 205 -5.30 -15.19 7.32
N GLY A 206 -5.31 -14.13 8.12
CA GLY A 206 -4.15 -13.57 8.83
C GLY A 206 -3.62 -12.27 8.23
N LEU A 207 -4.34 -11.63 7.32
CA LEU A 207 -3.98 -10.33 6.77
C LEU A 207 -4.18 -9.23 7.84
N ARG A 208 -3.34 -8.20 7.79
CA ARG A 208 -3.31 -7.14 8.80
C ARG A 208 -3.75 -5.77 8.26
N GLY A 209 -4.14 -5.69 7.00
CA GLY A 209 -4.60 -4.45 6.39
C GLY A 209 -4.88 -4.63 4.91
N ILE A 210 -5.33 -3.57 4.28
CA ILE A 210 -5.67 -3.52 2.86
C ILE A 210 -5.06 -2.30 2.21
N SER A 211 -4.46 -2.51 1.04
CA SER A 211 -4.12 -1.46 0.08
C SER A 211 -5.16 -1.49 -1.05
N LEU A 212 -6.00 -0.49 -1.13
CA LEU A 212 -6.97 -0.35 -2.22
C LEU A 212 -6.25 0.10 -3.49
N ASP A 213 -6.25 -0.79 -4.48
CA ASP A 213 -5.66 -0.51 -5.80
C ASP A 213 -6.75 0.02 -6.74
N PRO A 214 -6.56 1.21 -7.34
CA PRO A 214 -7.53 1.78 -8.26
C PRO A 214 -7.76 0.94 -9.52
N SER A 215 -6.87 0.00 -9.86
CA SER A 215 -7.07 -0.93 -10.97
C SER A 215 -8.25 -1.88 -10.79
N SER A 216 -8.71 -2.07 -9.55
CA SER A 216 -9.88 -2.88 -9.21
C SER A 216 -11.18 -2.08 -9.09
N MET A 217 -11.18 -0.79 -9.44
CA MET A 217 -12.29 0.15 -9.28
C MET A 217 -12.75 0.71 -10.62
N GLU A 218 -13.97 1.23 -10.63
CA GLU A 218 -14.43 2.06 -11.73
C GLU A 218 -13.68 3.40 -11.76
N PRO A 219 -13.41 3.96 -12.96
CA PRO A 219 -12.69 5.21 -13.09
C PRO A 219 -13.52 6.40 -12.58
N GLY A 220 -12.84 7.39 -12.03
CA GLY A 220 -13.42 8.66 -11.59
C GLY A 220 -13.36 8.86 -10.07
N ILE A 221 -13.36 10.14 -9.67
CA ILE A 221 -13.13 10.53 -8.26
C ILE A 221 -14.28 10.08 -7.35
N GLU A 222 -15.53 10.14 -7.82
CA GLU A 222 -16.70 9.72 -7.06
C GLU A 222 -16.66 8.21 -6.81
N ALA A 223 -16.41 7.41 -7.87
CA ALA A 223 -16.29 5.96 -7.74
C ALA A 223 -15.12 5.57 -6.81
N TYR A 224 -14.01 6.28 -6.90
CA TYR A 224 -12.86 6.08 -6.02
C TYR A 224 -13.22 6.38 -4.56
N ARG A 225 -13.83 7.54 -4.28
CA ARG A 225 -14.29 7.91 -2.95
C ARG A 225 -15.26 6.90 -2.37
N ASP A 226 -16.25 6.49 -3.16
CA ASP A 226 -17.27 5.54 -2.74
C ASP A 226 -16.67 4.16 -2.44
N ALA A 227 -15.68 3.71 -3.23
CA ALA A 227 -14.94 2.49 -2.95
C ALA A 227 -14.20 2.57 -1.60
N VAL A 228 -13.41 3.63 -1.36
CA VAL A 228 -12.71 3.83 -0.07
C VAL A 228 -13.69 3.82 1.10
N SER A 229 -14.79 4.59 1.00
CA SER A 229 -15.83 4.66 2.03
C SER A 229 -16.48 3.31 2.30
N THR A 230 -16.77 2.54 1.24
CA THR A 230 -17.40 1.22 1.34
C THR A 230 -16.49 0.23 2.08
N PHE A 231 -15.21 0.18 1.72
CA PHE A 231 -14.24 -0.67 2.41
C PHE A 231 -14.04 -0.24 3.87
N ARG A 232 -14.08 1.05 4.17
CA ARG A 232 -13.97 1.54 5.55
C ARG A 232 -15.15 1.12 6.42
N LEU A 233 -16.39 1.41 5.98
CA LEU A 233 -17.61 1.16 6.76
C LEU A 233 -17.88 -0.32 7.06
N ARG A 234 -17.46 -1.22 6.18
CA ARG A 234 -17.75 -2.66 6.32
C ARG A 234 -16.55 -3.47 6.80
N GLY A 235 -15.32 -2.97 6.60
CA GLY A 235 -14.12 -3.55 7.19
C GLY A 235 -14.18 -3.55 8.72
N THR A 236 -14.77 -2.52 9.32
CA THR A 236 -14.99 -2.39 10.77
C THR A 236 -16.00 -3.41 11.32
N ASN A 237 -17.06 -3.73 10.56
CA ASN A 237 -18.08 -4.69 10.98
C ASN A 237 -17.61 -6.16 10.91
N GLY A 238 -16.69 -6.49 10.00
CA GLY A 238 -16.10 -7.83 9.89
C GLY A 238 -15.17 -8.18 11.04
N ALA A 239 -14.38 -7.22 11.52
CA ALA A 239 -13.47 -7.41 12.65
C ALA A 239 -14.22 -7.63 13.98
N ALA A 240 -15.38 -6.99 14.15
CA ALA A 240 -16.20 -7.15 15.36
C ALA A 240 -16.87 -8.52 15.49
N GLN A 241 -17.13 -9.22 14.39
CA GLN A 241 -17.74 -10.57 14.39
C GLN A 241 -16.69 -11.69 14.60
N ALA A 242 -15.44 -11.47 14.24
CA ALA A 242 -14.36 -12.43 14.44
C ALA A 242 -13.85 -12.51 15.91
N SER A 243 -14.31 -11.60 16.77
CA SER A 243 -13.89 -11.51 18.18
C SER A 243 -14.93 -12.11 19.16
N GLN A 244 -16.00 -12.77 18.65
CA GLN A 244 -17.00 -13.51 19.42
C GLN A 244 -16.87 -15.02 19.17
#